data_097edcdda341bee6d9c6645838427427
#
_entry.id   097edcdda341bee6d9c6645838427427
#
_cell.length_a   1.000
_cell.length_b   1.000
_cell.length_c   1.000
_cell.angle_alpha   90.00
_cell.angle_beta   90.00
_cell.angle_gamma   90.00
#
_symmetry.space_group_name_H-M   'P 1'
#
loop_
_entity.id
_entity.type
_entity.pdbx_description
1 polymer ?
#
loop_
_entity_poly.entity_id
_entity_poly.type
_entity_poly.pdbx_seq_one_letter_code
_entity_poly.pdbx_strand_id
1 'polypeptide(L)'
;MPEVAPAPATETDVTLVPPRVRVVLAEDEAIVRLDLKETLEEEGYEVVGDTGRGDHAVELVAELDPDVVILDIRMPGLDGIEAASRIAASHDAAVVILTAYSQRDLVDRAIEAGALAYLVKPFQRSELVPAVEVARARHREMRALTDQARTLADRLEARKVIDRAKGVLIDEAGLAEADAFRFLQTTAMSSRLTMADVAHQVLDNGLRPA
;
A
#
# COMPACT_ATOMS: atom_id res chain seq x y z
N MET A 1 54.25 26.55 27.57
CA MET A 1 53.02 26.94 26.97
C MET A 1 52.52 25.72 26.19
N PRO A 2 51.52 24.94 26.66
CA PRO A 2 50.97 23.84 25.87
C PRO A 2 49.95 24.39 24.85
N GLU A 3 50.14 23.98 23.63
CA GLU A 3 49.33 24.25 22.44
C GLU A 3 47.98 23.56 22.56
N VAL A 4 46.90 24.36 22.54
CA VAL A 4 45.50 23.87 22.58
C VAL A 4 45.11 23.44 21.18
N ALA A 5 44.86 22.13 21.00
CA ALA A 5 44.33 21.59 19.79
C ALA A 5 42.85 22.08 19.55
N PRO A 6 42.45 22.39 18.30
CA PRO A 6 41.10 22.82 18.02
C PRO A 6 40.13 21.66 18.19
N ALA A 7 38.96 21.95 18.79
CA ALA A 7 37.85 21.02 18.96
C ALA A 7 37.31 20.53 17.60
N PRO A 8 36.80 19.28 17.51
CA PRO A 8 36.25 18.77 16.28
C PRO A 8 34.98 19.54 15.92
N ALA A 9 34.84 19.83 14.64
CA ALA A 9 33.66 20.48 14.07
C ALA A 9 32.40 19.67 14.37
N THR A 10 31.40 20.36 14.88
CA THR A 10 30.04 19.85 15.12
C THR A 10 29.46 19.22 13.85
N GLU A 11 29.10 17.96 13.96
CA GLU A 11 28.28 17.26 12.98
C GLU A 11 27.02 18.09 12.67
N THR A 12 26.85 18.39 11.40
CA THR A 12 25.66 19.06 10.89
C THR A 12 24.49 18.14 11.12
N ASP A 13 23.61 18.50 12.03
CA ASP A 13 22.32 17.88 12.26
C ASP A 13 21.51 17.97 10.94
N VAL A 14 21.53 16.89 10.16
CA VAL A 14 20.70 16.76 8.97
C VAL A 14 19.28 16.56 9.49
N THR A 15 18.56 17.65 9.68
CA THR A 15 17.13 17.63 9.96
C THR A 15 16.45 16.87 8.81
N LEU A 16 16.13 15.60 9.03
CA LEU A 16 15.34 14.79 8.11
C LEU A 16 13.94 15.41 8.01
N VAL A 17 13.76 16.30 7.04
CA VAL A 17 12.41 16.75 6.67
C VAL A 17 11.65 15.50 6.21
N PRO A 18 10.51 15.17 6.84
CA PRO A 18 9.75 14.01 6.40
C PRO A 18 9.39 14.14 4.92
N PRO A 19 9.39 13.05 4.15
CA PRO A 19 9.05 13.10 2.74
C PRO A 19 7.67 13.74 2.57
N ARG A 20 7.57 14.65 1.62
CA ARG A 20 6.29 15.29 1.28
C ARG A 20 5.33 14.25 0.72
N VAL A 21 4.06 14.41 1.03
CA VAL A 21 3.00 13.57 0.49
C VAL A 21 2.82 13.87 -0.98
N ARG A 22 2.93 12.83 -1.80
CA ARG A 22 2.85 12.92 -3.26
C ARG A 22 1.43 12.78 -3.73
N VAL A 23 0.95 13.73 -4.53
CA VAL A 23 -0.44 13.81 -4.98
C VAL A 23 -0.50 13.83 -6.51
N VAL A 24 -1.37 13.01 -7.08
CA VAL A 24 -1.84 13.16 -8.47
C VAL A 24 -3.22 13.81 -8.44
N LEU A 25 -3.42 14.82 -9.29
CA LEU A 25 -4.65 15.59 -9.38
C LEU A 25 -5.29 15.43 -10.76
N ALA A 26 -6.58 15.07 -10.81
CA ALA A 26 -7.34 14.99 -12.06
C ALA A 26 -8.61 15.83 -11.96
N GLU A 27 -8.71 16.86 -12.80
CA GLU A 27 -9.77 17.86 -12.83
C GLU A 27 -9.84 18.46 -14.24
N ASP A 28 -10.97 18.39 -14.92
CA ASP A 28 -11.08 18.83 -16.30
C ASP A 28 -11.11 20.37 -16.44
N GLU A 29 -11.63 21.10 -15.45
CA GLU A 29 -11.61 22.56 -15.44
C GLU A 29 -10.21 23.07 -15.08
N ALA A 30 -9.49 23.62 -16.06
CA ALA A 30 -8.08 24.04 -15.91
C ALA A 30 -7.87 25.07 -14.78
N ILE A 31 -8.85 25.98 -14.54
CA ILE A 31 -8.75 26.99 -13.49
C ILE A 31 -8.90 26.33 -12.12
N VAL A 32 -9.86 25.41 -11.97
CA VAL A 32 -10.08 24.67 -10.71
C VAL A 32 -8.88 23.78 -10.42
N ARG A 33 -8.33 23.11 -11.44
CA ARG A 33 -7.13 22.28 -11.32
C ARG A 33 -5.91 23.08 -10.84
N LEU A 34 -5.71 24.30 -11.37
CA LEU A 34 -4.61 25.16 -10.95
C LEU A 34 -4.77 25.62 -9.50
N ASP A 35 -5.95 26.08 -9.10
CA ASP A 35 -6.26 26.51 -7.74
C ASP A 35 -6.06 25.37 -6.72
N LEU A 36 -6.52 24.17 -7.06
CA LEU A 36 -6.30 22.97 -6.26
C LEU A 36 -4.81 22.65 -6.09
N LYS A 37 -4.05 22.72 -7.19
CA LYS A 37 -2.60 22.48 -7.17
C LYS A 37 -1.90 23.46 -6.26
N GLU A 38 -2.14 24.77 -6.43
CA GLU A 38 -1.55 25.83 -5.60
C GLU A 38 -1.93 25.62 -4.13
N THR A 39 -3.20 25.33 -3.85
CA THR A 39 -3.67 25.07 -2.48
C THR A 39 -2.95 23.88 -1.83
N LEU A 40 -2.78 22.77 -2.55
CA LEU A 40 -2.09 21.58 -2.04
C LEU A 40 -0.60 21.87 -1.80
N GLU A 41 0.07 22.55 -2.73
CA GLU A 41 1.48 22.90 -2.62
C GLU A 41 1.76 23.85 -1.45
N GLU A 42 0.87 24.84 -1.20
CA GLU A 42 0.94 25.74 -0.04
C GLU A 42 0.74 25.01 1.29
N GLU A 43 -0.02 23.91 1.32
CA GLU A 43 -0.18 23.05 2.50
C GLU A 43 0.94 22.00 2.65
N GLY A 44 1.94 22.04 1.80
CA GLY A 44 3.13 21.22 1.91
C GLY A 44 3.05 19.86 1.21
N TYR A 45 1.99 19.59 0.45
CA TYR A 45 1.91 18.45 -0.45
C TYR A 45 2.80 18.65 -1.68
N GLU A 46 3.15 17.58 -2.36
CA GLU A 46 3.88 17.61 -3.62
C GLU A 46 2.97 17.12 -4.74
N VAL A 47 2.47 18.01 -5.60
CA VAL A 47 1.68 17.61 -6.76
C VAL A 47 2.62 17.10 -7.85
N VAL A 48 2.77 15.78 -7.91
CA VAL A 48 3.72 15.09 -8.82
C VAL A 48 3.18 14.94 -10.24
N GLY A 49 1.86 15.08 -10.43
CA GLY A 49 1.22 15.05 -11.75
C GLY A 49 -0.17 15.65 -11.70
N ASP A 50 -0.59 16.29 -12.79
CA ASP A 50 -1.95 16.79 -12.94
C ASP A 50 -2.47 16.57 -14.35
N THR A 51 -3.78 16.35 -14.49
CA THR A 51 -4.43 16.07 -15.77
C THR A 51 -5.89 16.52 -15.78
N GLY A 52 -6.45 16.70 -16.97
CA GLY A 52 -7.89 16.96 -17.16
C GLY A 52 -8.65 15.71 -17.64
N ARG A 53 -8.07 14.49 -17.56
CA ARG A 53 -8.64 13.27 -18.12
C ARG A 53 -8.51 12.10 -17.15
N GLY A 54 -9.58 11.32 -17.00
CA GLY A 54 -9.58 10.19 -16.08
C GLY A 54 -8.73 9.00 -16.55
N ASP A 55 -8.64 8.74 -17.84
CA ASP A 55 -7.74 7.70 -18.41
C ASP A 55 -6.27 8.03 -18.14
N HIS A 56 -5.87 9.27 -18.39
CA HIS A 56 -4.50 9.73 -18.12
C HIS A 56 -4.20 9.78 -16.60
N ALA A 57 -5.21 10.01 -15.75
CA ALA A 57 -5.04 9.92 -14.28
C ALA A 57 -4.59 8.53 -13.84
N VAL A 58 -5.18 7.46 -14.40
CA VAL A 58 -4.79 6.07 -14.12
C VAL A 58 -3.35 5.82 -14.57
N GLU A 59 -2.96 6.31 -15.75
CA GLU A 59 -1.58 6.20 -16.27
C GLU A 59 -0.58 6.93 -15.37
N LEU A 60 -0.88 8.17 -14.95
CA LEU A 60 -0.03 8.95 -14.04
C LEU A 60 0.13 8.26 -12.68
N VAL A 61 -0.92 7.67 -12.13
CA VAL A 61 -0.83 6.92 -10.86
C VAL A 61 0.08 5.71 -11.00
N ALA A 62 -0.01 4.98 -12.12
CA ALA A 62 0.84 3.83 -12.38
C ALA A 62 2.33 4.22 -12.58
N GLU A 63 2.59 5.38 -13.19
CA GLU A 63 3.94 5.86 -13.47
C GLU A 63 4.60 6.51 -12.26
N LEU A 64 3.83 7.29 -11.51
CA LEU A 64 4.37 8.18 -10.47
C LEU A 64 4.26 7.59 -9.05
N ASP A 65 3.47 6.54 -8.85
CA ASP A 65 3.23 5.91 -7.53
C ASP A 65 2.98 6.95 -6.41
N PRO A 66 1.89 7.74 -6.50
CA PRO A 66 1.57 8.77 -5.51
C PRO A 66 0.96 8.18 -4.24
N ASP A 67 1.03 8.92 -3.13
CA ASP A 67 0.35 8.59 -1.87
C ASP A 67 -1.17 8.81 -1.95
N VAL A 68 -1.58 9.82 -2.73
CA VAL A 68 -2.98 10.27 -2.86
C VAL A 68 -3.29 10.58 -4.32
N VAL A 69 -4.48 10.24 -4.74
CA VAL A 69 -5.05 10.71 -5.99
C VAL A 69 -6.36 11.43 -5.73
N ILE A 70 -6.50 12.63 -6.30
CA ILE A 70 -7.71 13.44 -6.22
C ILE A 70 -8.34 13.47 -7.60
N LEU A 71 -9.61 13.03 -7.70
CA LEU A 71 -10.30 12.84 -8.98
C LEU A 71 -11.61 13.60 -8.98
N ASP A 72 -11.83 14.47 -9.97
CA ASP A 72 -13.18 14.91 -10.28
C ASP A 72 -14.00 13.79 -10.91
N ILE A 73 -15.33 13.77 -10.67
CA ILE A 73 -16.19 12.73 -11.26
C ILE A 73 -16.34 12.95 -12.76
N ARG A 74 -16.52 14.21 -13.18
CA ARG A 74 -16.79 14.51 -14.58
C ARG A 74 -15.54 14.87 -15.34
N MET A 75 -14.97 13.90 -16.03
CA MET A 75 -13.80 14.12 -16.86
C MET A 75 -13.96 13.47 -18.23
N PRO A 76 -13.30 14.03 -19.28
CA PRO A 76 -13.20 13.37 -20.58
C PRO A 76 -12.46 12.03 -20.47
N GLY A 77 -12.80 11.11 -21.37
CA GLY A 77 -12.20 9.78 -21.46
C GLY A 77 -12.84 8.82 -20.46
N LEU A 78 -12.26 8.67 -19.32
CA LEU A 78 -12.79 7.86 -18.23
C LEU A 78 -13.41 8.76 -17.16
N ASP A 79 -14.58 8.42 -16.63
CA ASP A 79 -15.13 9.16 -15.49
C ASP A 79 -14.34 8.88 -14.20
N GLY A 80 -14.40 9.82 -13.23
CA GLY A 80 -13.59 9.73 -12.02
C GLY A 80 -13.94 8.54 -11.14
N ILE A 81 -15.18 8.03 -11.17
CA ILE A 81 -15.59 6.85 -10.41
C ILE A 81 -14.95 5.60 -11.00
N GLU A 82 -14.97 5.49 -12.35
CA GLU A 82 -14.32 4.35 -13.02
C GLU A 82 -12.79 4.42 -12.88
N ALA A 83 -12.20 5.64 -12.95
CA ALA A 83 -10.78 5.84 -12.68
C ALA A 83 -10.44 5.40 -11.24
N ALA A 84 -11.23 5.81 -10.24
CA ALA A 84 -11.08 5.40 -8.85
C ALA A 84 -11.09 3.87 -8.69
N SER A 85 -12.04 3.19 -9.34
CA SER A 85 -12.15 1.72 -9.30
C SER A 85 -10.90 1.04 -9.85
N ARG A 86 -10.36 1.52 -10.98
CA ARG A 86 -9.14 0.97 -11.59
C ARG A 86 -7.92 1.20 -10.70
N ILE A 87 -7.80 2.40 -10.14
CA ILE A 87 -6.69 2.76 -9.24
C ILE A 87 -6.75 1.91 -7.97
N ALA A 88 -7.90 1.85 -7.29
CA ALA A 88 -8.06 1.07 -6.08
C ALA A 88 -7.79 -0.44 -6.26
N ALA A 89 -8.06 -0.98 -7.46
CA ALA A 89 -7.80 -2.39 -7.77
C ALA A 89 -6.33 -2.73 -8.04
N SER A 90 -5.52 -1.75 -8.49
CA SER A 90 -4.20 -2.03 -9.08
C SER A 90 -3.05 -1.25 -8.43
N HIS A 91 -3.33 -0.19 -7.68
CA HIS A 91 -2.34 0.74 -7.15
C HIS A 91 -2.54 1.03 -5.67
N ASP A 92 -1.46 1.47 -5.03
CA ASP A 92 -1.39 1.74 -3.60
C ASP A 92 -1.54 3.23 -3.30
N ALA A 93 -2.64 3.84 -3.71
CA ALA A 93 -2.92 5.25 -3.51
C ALA A 93 -4.27 5.48 -2.81
N ALA A 94 -4.33 6.46 -1.91
CA ALA A 94 -5.58 6.89 -1.28
C ALA A 94 -6.41 7.70 -2.28
N VAL A 95 -7.63 7.27 -2.55
CA VAL A 95 -8.52 7.95 -3.52
C VAL A 95 -9.44 8.94 -2.83
N VAL A 96 -9.43 10.20 -3.30
CA VAL A 96 -10.34 11.29 -2.92
C VAL A 96 -11.14 11.70 -4.14
N ILE A 97 -12.46 11.75 -4.03
CA ILE A 97 -13.36 12.19 -5.12
C ILE A 97 -13.79 13.62 -4.91
N LEU A 98 -13.72 14.43 -5.96
CA LEU A 98 -14.35 15.74 -6.06
C LEU A 98 -15.66 15.61 -6.82
N THR A 99 -16.72 16.29 -6.38
CA THR A 99 -18.01 16.25 -7.05
C THR A 99 -18.76 17.58 -6.97
N ALA A 100 -19.39 17.96 -8.06
CA ALA A 100 -20.33 19.10 -8.08
C ALA A 100 -21.70 18.74 -7.50
N TYR A 101 -21.93 17.46 -7.14
CA TYR A 101 -23.25 16.96 -6.76
C TYR A 101 -23.19 16.25 -5.41
N SER A 102 -24.08 16.65 -4.51
CA SER A 102 -24.33 15.98 -3.23
C SER A 102 -25.34 14.82 -3.35
N GLN A 103 -25.55 14.29 -4.56
CA GLN A 103 -26.49 13.19 -4.77
C GLN A 103 -25.95 11.92 -4.11
N ARG A 104 -26.75 11.34 -3.23
CA ARG A 104 -26.40 10.16 -2.44
C ARG A 104 -25.93 8.99 -3.31
N ASP A 105 -26.58 8.78 -4.45
CA ASP A 105 -26.23 7.70 -5.40
C ASP A 105 -24.79 7.81 -5.96
N LEU A 106 -24.31 9.03 -6.19
CA LEU A 106 -22.92 9.23 -6.65
C LEU A 106 -21.90 9.02 -5.54
N VAL A 107 -22.26 9.37 -4.31
CA VAL A 107 -21.41 9.11 -3.13
C VAL A 107 -21.30 7.62 -2.89
N ASP A 108 -22.42 6.89 -2.92
CA ASP A 108 -22.44 5.44 -2.72
C ASP A 108 -21.58 4.73 -3.80
N ARG A 109 -21.73 5.12 -5.07
CA ARG A 109 -20.90 4.60 -6.17
C ARG A 109 -19.41 4.93 -6.01
N ALA A 110 -19.08 6.13 -5.52
CA ALA A 110 -17.69 6.50 -5.26
C ALA A 110 -17.07 5.63 -4.15
N ILE A 111 -17.83 5.35 -3.09
CA ILE A 111 -17.40 4.45 -2.00
C ILE A 111 -17.19 3.03 -2.53
N GLU A 112 -18.14 2.49 -3.32
CA GLU A 112 -18.03 1.17 -3.94
C GLU A 112 -16.83 1.07 -4.89
N ALA A 113 -16.47 2.18 -5.55
CA ALA A 113 -15.28 2.28 -6.39
C ALA A 113 -13.96 2.41 -5.61
N GLY A 114 -13.99 2.44 -4.27
CA GLY A 114 -12.81 2.50 -3.42
C GLY A 114 -12.38 3.91 -3.00
N ALA A 115 -13.22 4.94 -3.21
CA ALA A 115 -12.93 6.26 -2.69
C ALA A 115 -12.98 6.27 -1.15
N LEU A 116 -11.97 6.86 -0.54
CA LEU A 116 -11.82 6.92 0.92
C LEU A 116 -12.30 8.23 1.54
N ALA A 117 -12.42 9.28 0.71
CA ALA A 117 -13.07 10.53 1.04
C ALA A 117 -13.69 11.14 -0.22
N TYR A 118 -14.63 12.06 -0.01
CA TYR A 118 -15.19 12.89 -1.08
C TYR A 118 -15.37 14.34 -0.61
N LEU A 119 -15.33 15.27 -1.56
CA LEU A 119 -15.56 16.69 -1.33
C LEU A 119 -16.58 17.21 -2.35
N VAL A 120 -17.52 18.04 -1.89
CA VAL A 120 -18.54 18.66 -2.74
C VAL A 120 -18.08 20.06 -3.12
N LYS A 121 -18.04 20.35 -4.43
CA LYS A 121 -17.73 21.68 -4.97
C LYS A 121 -18.93 22.62 -4.80
N PRO A 122 -18.73 23.91 -4.43
CA PRO A 122 -17.44 24.50 -4.07
C PRO A 122 -17.04 24.14 -2.66
N PHE A 123 -15.77 23.84 -2.44
CA PHE A 123 -15.19 23.55 -1.13
C PHE A 123 -14.12 24.58 -0.75
N GLN A 124 -13.82 24.64 0.53
CA GLN A 124 -12.79 25.51 1.09
C GLN A 124 -11.50 24.71 1.36
N ARG A 125 -10.38 25.43 1.45
CA ARG A 125 -9.08 24.87 1.87
C ARG A 125 -9.19 24.11 3.20
N SER A 126 -9.96 24.65 4.15
CA SER A 126 -10.23 24.02 5.45
C SER A 126 -10.97 22.67 5.37
N GLU A 127 -11.52 22.32 4.21
CA GLU A 127 -12.21 21.04 3.96
C GLU A 127 -11.33 20.09 3.15
N LEU A 128 -10.52 20.61 2.22
CA LEU A 128 -9.66 19.82 1.34
C LEU A 128 -8.59 19.06 2.14
N VAL A 129 -7.83 19.76 2.97
CA VAL A 129 -6.73 19.17 3.75
C VAL A 129 -7.22 18.07 4.70
N PRO A 130 -8.26 18.29 5.52
CA PRO A 130 -8.80 17.19 6.35
C PRO A 130 -9.30 15.99 5.54
N ALA A 131 -9.92 16.20 4.37
CA ALA A 131 -10.38 15.10 3.53
C ALA A 131 -9.22 14.26 3.00
N VAL A 132 -8.14 14.89 2.55
CA VAL A 132 -6.91 14.22 2.12
C VAL A 132 -6.31 13.42 3.29
N GLU A 133 -6.16 14.01 4.47
CA GLU A 133 -5.59 13.33 5.63
C GLU A 133 -6.46 12.17 6.13
N VAL A 134 -7.79 12.30 6.09
CA VAL A 134 -8.72 11.20 6.42
C VAL A 134 -8.57 10.06 5.40
N ALA A 135 -8.52 10.37 4.10
CA ALA A 135 -8.32 9.36 3.07
C ALA A 135 -7.02 8.59 3.28
N ARG A 136 -5.92 9.30 3.53
CA ARG A 136 -4.60 8.71 3.81
C ARG A 136 -4.61 7.83 5.07
N ALA A 137 -5.23 8.30 6.14
CA ALA A 137 -5.31 7.53 7.38
C ALA A 137 -6.08 6.22 7.17
N ARG A 138 -7.24 6.29 6.50
CA ARG A 138 -8.04 5.10 6.16
C ARG A 138 -7.31 4.15 5.24
N HIS A 139 -6.59 4.67 4.25
CA HIS A 139 -5.79 3.85 3.34
C HIS A 139 -4.72 3.06 4.08
N ARG A 140 -3.96 3.72 4.96
CA ARG A 140 -2.94 3.06 5.79
C ARG A 140 -3.54 1.99 6.71
N GLU A 141 -4.70 2.25 7.30
CA GLU A 141 -5.40 1.27 8.15
C GLU A 141 -5.83 0.04 7.34
N MET A 142 -6.45 0.25 6.18
CA MET A 142 -6.85 -0.83 5.28
C MET A 142 -5.66 -1.68 4.81
N ARG A 143 -4.55 -1.05 4.46
CA ARG A 143 -3.30 -1.72 4.10
C ARG A 143 -2.78 -2.58 5.24
N ALA A 144 -2.67 -2.01 6.44
CA ALA A 144 -2.21 -2.75 7.61
C ALA A 144 -3.08 -3.98 7.90
N LEU A 145 -4.41 -3.86 7.79
CA LEU A 145 -5.33 -4.99 7.95
C LEU A 145 -5.16 -6.05 6.86
N THR A 146 -4.99 -5.63 5.61
CA THR A 146 -4.76 -6.55 4.48
C THR A 146 -3.45 -7.31 4.65
N ASP A 147 -2.38 -6.65 5.03
CA ASP A 147 -1.07 -7.28 5.27
C ASP A 147 -1.11 -8.25 6.46
N GLN A 148 -1.85 -7.91 7.52
CA GLN A 148 -2.08 -8.81 8.65
C GLN A 148 -2.86 -10.05 8.22
N ALA A 149 -3.95 -9.88 7.46
CA ALA A 149 -4.75 -10.99 6.95
C ALA A 149 -3.92 -11.91 6.06
N ARG A 150 -3.10 -11.35 5.15
CA ARG A 150 -2.18 -12.10 4.29
C ARG A 150 -1.17 -12.90 5.12
N THR A 151 -0.54 -12.25 6.10
CA THR A 151 0.44 -12.91 6.98
C THR A 151 -0.20 -14.09 7.73
N LEU A 152 -1.44 -13.95 8.21
CA LEU A 152 -2.15 -15.02 8.90
C LEU A 152 -2.51 -16.18 7.95
N ALA A 153 -2.93 -15.86 6.73
CA ALA A 153 -3.22 -16.85 5.71
C ALA A 153 -1.96 -17.65 5.34
N ASP A 154 -0.83 -16.97 5.12
CA ASP A 154 0.46 -17.61 4.80
C ASP A 154 0.92 -18.53 5.95
N ARG A 155 0.77 -18.11 7.21
CA ARG A 155 1.08 -18.95 8.38
C ARG A 155 0.19 -20.18 8.46
N LEU A 156 -1.10 -20.05 8.14
CA LEU A 156 -2.04 -21.18 8.13
C LEU A 156 -1.67 -22.20 7.04
N GLU A 157 -1.37 -21.74 5.83
CA GLU A 157 -0.93 -22.61 4.74
C GLU A 157 0.40 -23.30 5.08
N ALA A 158 1.39 -22.58 5.60
CA ALA A 158 2.64 -23.16 6.05
C ALA A 158 2.41 -24.28 7.08
N ARG A 159 1.50 -24.06 8.06
CA ARG A 159 1.16 -25.08 9.05
C ARG A 159 0.53 -26.32 8.42
N LYS A 160 -0.42 -26.16 7.51
CA LYS A 160 -1.04 -27.28 6.79
C LYS A 160 -0.02 -28.13 6.04
N VAL A 161 0.90 -27.47 5.32
CA VAL A 161 1.96 -28.16 4.56
C VAL A 161 2.91 -28.92 5.50
N ILE A 162 3.31 -28.30 6.62
CA ILE A 162 4.14 -28.94 7.65
C ILE A 162 3.42 -30.16 8.26
N ASP A 163 2.16 -30.07 8.59
CA ASP A 163 1.38 -31.16 9.18
C ASP A 163 1.21 -32.33 8.18
N ARG A 164 1.00 -32.04 6.90
CA ARG A 164 0.98 -33.08 5.85
C ARG A 164 2.33 -33.75 5.69
N ALA A 165 3.42 -32.99 5.66
CA ALA A 165 4.77 -33.55 5.55
C ALA A 165 5.11 -34.43 6.76
N LYS A 166 4.71 -34.02 7.99
CA LYS A 166 4.84 -34.89 9.17
C LYS A 166 4.08 -36.20 8.99
N GLY A 167 2.83 -36.15 8.51
CA GLY A 167 2.04 -37.35 8.21
C GLY A 167 2.77 -38.30 7.28
N VAL A 168 3.31 -37.82 6.17
CA VAL A 168 4.08 -38.60 5.21
C VAL A 168 5.35 -39.22 5.84
N LEU A 169 6.07 -38.46 6.67
CA LEU A 169 7.24 -38.96 7.38
C LEU A 169 6.90 -40.04 8.42
N ILE A 170 5.77 -39.94 9.08
CA ILE A 170 5.26 -40.94 10.02
C ILE A 170 4.86 -42.20 9.26
N ASP A 171 4.07 -42.09 8.21
CA ASP A 171 3.47 -43.20 7.49
C ASP A 171 4.50 -43.96 6.65
N GLU A 172 5.39 -43.25 5.95
CA GLU A 172 6.34 -43.87 5.01
C GLU A 172 7.72 -44.13 5.60
N ALA A 173 8.20 -43.25 6.51
CA ALA A 173 9.52 -43.42 7.13
C ALA A 173 9.44 -44.00 8.54
N GLY A 174 8.25 -44.29 9.07
CA GLY A 174 8.07 -44.89 10.40
C GLY A 174 8.50 -44.03 11.58
N LEU A 175 8.60 -42.71 11.39
CA LEU A 175 9.06 -41.81 12.46
C LEU A 175 7.98 -41.58 13.49
N ALA A 176 8.38 -41.35 14.76
CA ALA A 176 7.48 -40.75 15.72
C ALA A 176 7.22 -39.27 15.39
N GLU A 177 6.07 -38.73 15.79
CA GLU A 177 5.69 -37.32 15.48
C GLU A 177 6.76 -36.30 15.90
N ALA A 178 7.37 -36.49 17.06
CA ALA A 178 8.44 -35.62 17.57
C ALA A 178 9.70 -35.67 16.68
N ASP A 179 10.02 -36.84 16.11
CA ASP A 179 11.18 -37.03 15.25
C ASP A 179 10.91 -36.48 13.85
N ALA A 180 9.70 -36.64 13.32
CA ALA A 180 9.27 -36.01 12.08
C ALA A 180 9.35 -34.48 12.15
N PHE A 181 8.87 -33.89 13.24
CA PHE A 181 9.01 -32.46 13.46
C PHE A 181 10.47 -32.01 13.56
N ARG A 182 11.27 -32.74 14.35
CA ARG A 182 12.70 -32.46 14.51
C ARG A 182 13.46 -32.55 13.18
N PHE A 183 13.14 -33.52 12.36
CA PHE A 183 13.72 -33.67 11.01
C PHE A 183 13.46 -32.45 10.16
N LEU A 184 12.18 -31.98 10.07
CA LEU A 184 11.83 -30.78 9.34
C LEU A 184 12.57 -29.54 9.87
N GLN A 185 12.62 -29.37 11.19
CA GLN A 185 13.27 -28.24 11.84
C GLN A 185 14.80 -28.22 11.61
N THR A 186 15.48 -29.34 11.83
CA THR A 186 16.95 -29.41 11.68
C THR A 186 17.36 -29.26 10.22
N THR A 187 16.60 -29.83 9.29
CA THR A 187 16.83 -29.67 7.85
C THR A 187 16.63 -28.23 7.43
N ALA A 188 15.57 -27.54 7.90
CA ALA A 188 15.34 -26.13 7.62
C ALA A 188 16.51 -25.25 8.11
N MET A 189 16.99 -25.48 9.33
CA MET A 189 18.12 -24.76 9.89
C MET A 189 19.42 -25.00 9.12
N SER A 190 19.73 -26.25 8.77
CA SER A 190 20.97 -26.61 8.05
C SER A 190 21.00 -26.10 6.61
N SER A 191 19.85 -26.09 5.95
CA SER A 191 19.70 -25.65 4.55
C SER A 191 19.39 -24.16 4.40
N ARG A 192 19.18 -23.41 5.49
CA ARG A 192 18.73 -22.00 5.49
C ARG A 192 17.41 -21.80 4.75
N LEU A 193 16.51 -22.76 4.87
CA LEU A 193 15.16 -22.75 4.31
C LEU A 193 14.13 -22.56 5.43
N THR A 194 12.89 -22.23 5.06
CA THR A 194 11.77 -22.30 6.02
C THR A 194 11.33 -23.76 6.24
N MET A 195 10.67 -24.03 7.37
CA MET A 195 10.08 -25.37 7.58
C MET A 195 9.04 -25.73 6.52
N ALA A 196 8.34 -24.75 5.97
CA ALA A 196 7.38 -24.97 4.88
C ALA A 196 8.07 -25.38 3.59
N ASP A 197 9.21 -24.77 3.24
CA ASP A 197 9.99 -25.16 2.06
C ASP A 197 10.50 -26.61 2.19
N VAL A 198 10.99 -26.99 3.37
CA VAL A 198 11.42 -28.38 3.63
C VAL A 198 10.23 -29.33 3.59
N ALA A 199 9.07 -28.91 4.11
CA ALA A 199 7.84 -29.71 4.03
C ALA A 199 7.41 -29.94 2.57
N HIS A 200 7.51 -28.93 1.71
CA HIS A 200 7.31 -29.10 0.27
C HIS A 200 8.32 -30.09 -0.34
N GLN A 201 9.60 -30.03 0.03
CA GLN A 201 10.58 -31.01 -0.44
C GLN A 201 10.25 -32.44 -0.01
N VAL A 202 9.70 -32.62 1.20
CA VAL A 202 9.22 -33.95 1.65
C VAL A 202 8.05 -34.46 0.81
N LEU A 203 7.09 -33.54 0.51
CA LEU A 203 5.86 -33.89 -0.23
C LEU A 203 6.12 -34.10 -1.73
N ASP A 204 6.89 -33.22 -2.35
CA ASP A 204 7.01 -33.14 -3.80
C ASP A 204 8.25 -33.90 -4.32
N ASN A 205 9.36 -33.87 -3.57
CA ASN A 205 10.65 -34.45 -3.98
C ASN A 205 11.05 -35.70 -3.20
N GLY A 206 10.21 -36.17 -2.29
CA GLY A 206 10.46 -37.38 -1.53
C GLY A 206 11.63 -37.28 -0.54
N LEU A 207 11.94 -36.08 -0.03
CA LEU A 207 12.98 -35.88 0.97
C LEU A 207 12.69 -36.74 2.23
N ARG A 208 13.64 -37.61 2.65
CA ARG A 208 13.51 -38.48 3.81
C ARG A 208 14.76 -38.38 4.68
N PRO A 209 14.69 -38.71 5.97
CA PRO A 209 15.88 -38.90 6.80
C PRO A 209 16.71 -40.06 6.28
N ALA A 210 18.03 -39.91 6.42
CA ALA A 210 19.01 -40.95 6.03
C ALA A 210 19.01 -42.11 7.02
#